data_dedaa08a11be4af16b50d9a89a3d14dd
#
_entry.id   dedaa08a11be4af16b50d9a89a3d14dd
#
_cell.length_a   1.000
_cell.length_b   1.000
_cell.length_c   1.000
_cell.angle_alpha   90.00
_cell.angle_beta   90.00
_cell.angle_gamma   90.00
#
_symmetry.space_group_name_H-M   'P 1'
#
loop_
_entity.id
_entity.type
_entity.pdbx_description
1 polymer ?
#
loop_
_entity_poly.entity_id
_entity_poly.type
_entity_poly.pdbx_seq_one_letter_code
_entity_poly.pdbx_strand_id
1 'polypeptide(L)'
;MTSFFAEFVHTSDGVTCSDSGLMDLSTEEECSGAVNYAKTFNNNARYRWEVYGDMYPKGCFISESGNMYFNKYTGSARSSFSGISICWKGNT
;
A
#
# COMPACT_ATOMS: atom_id res chain seq x y z
N MET A 1 -18.87 -2.29 22.51
CA MET A 1 -18.53 -2.66 21.14
C MET A 1 -17.22 -2.03 20.72
N THR A 2 -16.40 -2.79 20.12
CA THR A 2 -15.09 -2.31 19.73
C THR A 2 -15.17 -1.68 18.34
N SER A 3 -14.70 -0.48 18.24
CA SER A 3 -14.51 0.12 16.94
C SER A 3 -13.22 -0.39 16.37
N PHE A 4 -13.29 -0.83 15.16
CA PHE A 4 -12.08 -1.17 14.47
C PHE A 4 -11.65 0.02 13.65
N PHE A 5 -10.53 0.58 14.04
CA PHE A 5 -9.88 1.51 13.15
C PHE A 5 -8.84 0.70 12.43
N ALA A 6 -9.04 0.63 11.15
CA ALA A 6 -8.02 0.06 10.32
C ALA A 6 -6.78 0.91 10.54
N GLU A 7 -5.77 0.30 11.10
CA GLU A 7 -4.53 1.00 11.27
C GLU A 7 -3.65 0.75 10.07
N PHE A 8 -3.55 1.76 9.26
CA PHE A 8 -2.63 1.70 8.13
C PHE A 8 -1.24 2.08 8.61
N VAL A 9 -0.26 1.43 8.01
CA VAL A 9 1.14 1.81 8.17
C VAL A 9 1.76 1.76 6.80
N HIS A 10 2.97 2.28 6.67
CA HIS A 10 3.64 2.25 5.38
C HIS A 10 5.09 1.84 5.56
N THR A 11 5.66 1.36 4.48
CA THR A 11 7.05 0.90 4.46
C THR A 11 7.95 2.01 3.94
N SER A 12 9.24 1.70 3.88
CA SER A 12 10.17 2.56 3.16
C SER A 12 10.06 2.28 1.66
N ASP A 13 10.55 3.20 0.87
CA ASP A 13 10.58 3.04 -0.58
C ASP A 13 11.29 1.72 -0.95
N GLY A 14 10.65 0.94 -1.81
CA GLY A 14 11.23 -0.30 -2.28
C GLY A 14 11.11 -1.48 -1.33
N VAL A 15 10.36 -1.33 -0.24
CA VAL A 15 10.19 -2.39 0.75
C VAL A 15 8.74 -2.86 0.72
N THR A 16 8.52 -4.16 0.74
CA THR A 16 7.17 -4.72 0.73
C THR A 16 6.59 -4.80 2.13
N CYS A 17 5.27 -4.96 2.19
CA CYS A 17 4.60 -5.16 3.48
C CYS A 17 5.15 -6.42 4.16
N SER A 18 5.28 -7.52 3.41
CA SER A 18 5.73 -8.77 4.02
C SER A 18 7.16 -8.69 4.52
N ASP A 19 8.01 -7.92 3.85
CA ASP A 19 9.39 -7.73 4.32
C ASP A 19 9.44 -7.06 5.68
N SER A 20 8.39 -6.33 6.01
CA SER A 20 8.30 -5.60 7.27
C SER A 20 7.43 -6.32 8.29
N GLY A 21 7.00 -7.53 7.98
CA GLY A 21 6.11 -8.27 8.87
C GLY A 21 4.70 -7.73 8.90
N LEU A 22 4.30 -7.02 7.86
CA LEU A 22 2.99 -6.39 7.76
C LEU A 22 2.15 -7.10 6.72
N MET A 23 0.87 -6.77 6.69
CA MET A 23 -0.06 -7.40 5.76
C MET A 23 -0.42 -6.45 4.64
N ASP A 24 -0.49 -6.99 3.42
CA ASP A 24 -0.94 -6.20 2.28
C ASP A 24 -2.42 -5.87 2.40
N LEU A 25 -2.81 -4.71 1.90
CA LEU A 25 -4.21 -4.47 1.64
C LEU A 25 -4.64 -5.39 0.52
N SER A 26 -5.84 -5.92 0.60
CA SER A 26 -6.27 -6.98 -0.30
C SER A 26 -7.26 -6.54 -1.37
N THR A 27 -7.77 -5.32 -1.29
CA THR A 27 -8.73 -4.84 -2.29
C THR A 27 -8.45 -3.41 -2.69
N GLU A 28 -8.95 -3.07 -3.87
CA GLU A 28 -8.89 -1.71 -4.36
C GLU A 28 -9.59 -0.75 -3.42
N GLU A 29 -10.70 -1.19 -2.84
CA GLU A 29 -11.46 -0.36 -1.91
C GLU A 29 -10.66 -0.01 -0.68
N GLU A 30 -9.90 -0.99 -0.18
CA GLU A 30 -9.04 -0.73 0.97
C GLU A 30 -7.96 0.28 0.61
N CYS A 31 -7.42 0.15 -0.59
CA CYS A 31 -6.37 1.05 -1.04
C CYS A 31 -6.91 2.48 -1.19
N SER A 32 -8.05 2.64 -1.84
CA SER A 32 -8.62 3.98 -1.99
C SER A 32 -9.05 4.53 -0.63
N GLY A 33 -9.44 3.66 0.30
CA GLY A 33 -9.78 4.09 1.65
C GLY A 33 -8.59 4.55 2.46
N ALA A 34 -7.39 4.27 1.99
CA ALA A 34 -6.17 4.68 2.70
C ALA A 34 -5.65 6.05 2.29
N VAL A 35 -6.37 6.75 1.40
CA VAL A 35 -5.88 8.03 0.89
C VAL A 35 -5.68 9.05 1.99
N ASN A 36 -6.63 9.14 2.91
CA ASN A 36 -6.49 10.12 4.00
C ASN A 36 -5.29 9.81 4.88
N TYR A 37 -5.04 8.53 5.12
CA TYR A 37 -3.84 8.14 5.83
C TYR A 37 -2.59 8.55 5.06
N ALA A 38 -2.57 8.27 3.77
CA ALA A 38 -1.40 8.57 2.94
C ALA A 38 -1.12 10.07 2.90
N LYS A 39 -2.15 10.89 3.00
CA LYS A 39 -1.96 12.34 3.01
C LYS A 39 -1.17 12.82 4.22
N THR A 40 -1.07 12.01 5.25
CA THR A 40 -0.29 12.43 6.42
C THR A 40 1.20 12.45 6.11
N PHE A 41 1.66 11.75 5.09
CA PHE A 41 3.07 11.80 4.72
C PHE A 41 3.29 12.21 3.26
N ASN A 42 2.24 12.35 2.48
CA ASN A 42 2.35 12.85 1.11
C ASN A 42 1.08 13.63 0.78
N ASN A 43 1.19 14.96 0.77
CA ASN A 43 0.05 15.85 0.56
C ASN A 43 -0.68 15.61 -0.74
N ASN A 44 0.00 15.04 -1.71
CA ASN A 44 -0.55 14.83 -3.04
C ASN A 44 -1.19 13.47 -3.21
N ALA A 45 -1.34 12.72 -2.12
CA ALA A 45 -1.86 11.37 -2.19
C ALA A 45 -3.25 11.35 -2.82
N ARG A 46 -3.42 10.47 -3.79
CA ARG A 46 -4.72 10.25 -4.44
C ARG A 46 -4.71 8.88 -5.08
N TYR A 47 -5.85 8.21 -5.00
CA TYR A 47 -5.97 6.90 -5.61
C TYR A 47 -6.21 7.06 -7.11
N ARG A 48 -5.49 6.27 -7.91
CA ARG A 48 -5.61 6.36 -9.37
C ARG A 48 -6.39 5.17 -9.92
N TRP A 49 -5.78 4.00 -9.94
CA TRP A 49 -6.44 2.83 -10.51
C TRP A 49 -5.66 1.56 -10.14
N GLU A 50 -6.22 0.42 -10.56
CA GLU A 50 -5.55 -0.85 -10.38
C GLU A 50 -4.46 -1.04 -11.42
N VAL A 51 -3.42 -1.75 -11.03
CA VAL A 51 -2.37 -2.18 -11.94
C VAL A 51 -2.16 -3.68 -11.74
N TYR A 52 -1.34 -4.26 -12.60
CA TYR A 52 -1.04 -5.70 -12.51
C TYR A 52 0.35 -5.92 -13.04
N GLY A 53 1.24 -6.39 -12.19
CA GLY A 53 2.58 -6.69 -12.63
C GLY A 53 3.54 -6.90 -11.48
N ASP A 54 4.66 -7.55 -11.80
CA ASP A 54 5.68 -7.83 -10.79
C ASP A 54 6.66 -6.68 -10.61
N MET A 55 6.53 -5.62 -11.40
CA MET A 55 7.40 -4.46 -11.28
C MET A 55 6.88 -3.46 -10.24
N TYR A 56 5.76 -3.79 -9.60
CA TYR A 56 5.18 -2.98 -8.55
C TYR A 56 5.10 -3.79 -7.27
N PRO A 57 5.09 -3.14 -6.10
CA PRO A 57 4.82 -3.88 -4.87
C PRO A 57 3.40 -4.45 -4.90
N LYS A 58 3.22 -5.55 -4.20
CA LYS A 58 1.92 -6.18 -4.09
C LYS A 58 1.00 -5.30 -3.25
N GLY A 59 -0.28 -5.28 -3.61
CA GLY A 59 -1.27 -4.56 -2.83
C GLY A 59 -1.24 -3.06 -3.11
N CYS A 60 -1.46 -2.28 -2.08
CA CYS A 60 -1.57 -0.82 -2.23
C CYS A 60 -0.20 -0.17 -2.11
N PHE A 61 0.11 0.73 -3.01
CA PHE A 61 1.37 1.45 -2.92
C PHE A 61 1.19 2.87 -3.44
N ILE A 62 2.12 3.73 -3.07
CA ILE A 62 2.08 5.13 -3.45
C ILE A 62 3.43 5.53 -4.03
N SER A 63 3.38 6.29 -5.12
CA SER A 63 4.58 6.82 -5.75
C SER A 63 4.98 8.12 -5.06
N GLU A 64 6.19 8.56 -5.35
CA GLU A 64 6.69 9.79 -4.79
C GLU A 64 5.81 11.00 -5.13
N SER A 65 5.18 10.96 -6.31
CA SER A 65 4.32 12.04 -6.75
C SER A 65 2.93 12.02 -6.08
N GLY A 66 2.64 10.99 -5.30
CA GLY A 66 1.37 10.91 -4.59
C GLY A 66 0.34 10.02 -5.27
N ASN A 67 0.67 9.42 -6.39
CA ASN A 67 -0.27 8.53 -7.07
C ASN A 67 -0.30 7.18 -6.37
N MET A 68 -1.48 6.77 -5.98
CA MET A 68 -1.68 5.49 -5.32
C MET A 68 -2.32 4.52 -6.29
N TYR A 69 -1.88 3.28 -6.21
CA TYR A 69 -2.37 2.21 -7.08
C TYR A 69 -2.57 0.96 -6.26
N PHE A 70 -3.47 0.12 -6.71
CA PHE A 70 -3.63 -1.20 -6.12
C PHE A 70 -3.14 -2.23 -7.12
N ASN A 71 -2.12 -3.01 -6.73
CA ASN A 71 -1.56 -4.04 -7.59
C ASN A 71 -2.26 -5.36 -7.31
N LYS A 72 -2.98 -5.86 -8.30
CA LYS A 72 -3.72 -7.12 -8.19
C LYS A 72 -2.83 -8.35 -8.34
N TYR A 73 -1.59 -8.16 -8.73
CA TYR A 73 -0.67 -9.26 -8.94
C TYR A 73 -0.42 -9.99 -7.64
N THR A 74 -0.56 -11.32 -7.65
CA THR A 74 -0.42 -12.10 -6.42
C THR A 74 0.94 -12.77 -6.29
N GLY A 75 1.77 -12.67 -7.31
CA GLY A 75 3.13 -13.23 -7.24
C GLY A 75 4.06 -12.31 -6.49
N SER A 76 5.32 -12.70 -6.45
CA SER A 76 6.34 -11.90 -5.80
C SER A 76 6.74 -10.72 -6.66
N ALA A 77 6.93 -9.57 -6.06
CA ALA A 77 7.47 -8.42 -6.76
C ALA A 77 8.93 -8.67 -7.11
N ARG A 78 9.40 -7.97 -8.11
CA ARG A 78 10.82 -8.00 -8.44
C ARG A 78 11.62 -7.48 -7.27
N SER A 79 12.89 -7.85 -7.22
CA SER A 79 13.77 -7.41 -6.14
C SER A 79 14.00 -5.90 -6.17
N SER A 80 13.69 -5.24 -7.28
CA SER A 80 13.90 -3.81 -7.41
C SER A 80 12.63 -3.17 -7.92
N PHE A 81 12.02 -2.34 -7.10
CA PHE A 81 10.86 -1.55 -7.50
C PHE A 81 10.91 -0.24 -6.71
N SER A 82 10.17 0.74 -7.16
CA SER A 82 10.02 1.98 -6.41
C SER A 82 8.59 2.11 -5.94
N GLY A 83 8.42 2.80 -4.83
CA GLY A 83 7.13 3.01 -4.24
C GLY A 83 7.12 2.60 -2.79
N ILE A 84 6.23 3.20 -2.05
CA ILE A 84 6.03 2.91 -0.64
C ILE A 84 4.77 2.08 -0.53
N SER A 85 4.87 0.92 0.12
CA SER A 85 3.70 0.06 0.31
C SER A 85 2.88 0.56 1.48
N ILE A 86 1.56 0.57 1.30
CA ILE A 86 0.64 0.89 2.38
C ILE A 86 0.05 -0.42 2.85
N CYS A 87 0.14 -0.67 4.13
CA CYS A 87 -0.09 -1.98 4.72
C CYS A 87 -1.03 -1.87 5.90
N TRP A 88 -1.58 -3.01 6.29
CA TRP A 88 -2.23 -3.15 7.59
C TRP A 88 -1.15 -3.36 8.64
N LYS A 89 -1.32 -2.70 9.77
CA LYS A 89 -0.41 -2.91 10.88
C LYS A 89 -0.40 -4.36 11.33
N GLY A 90 -1.46 -5.04 11.08
CA GLY A 90 -1.60 -6.40 11.51
C GLY A 90 -2.23 -6.44 12.88
N ASN A 91 -2.50 -7.64 13.30
CA ASN A 91 -3.17 -7.87 14.55
C ASN A 91 -2.16 -8.33 15.57
N THR A 92 -2.04 -7.60 16.60
CA THR A 92 -1.14 -7.99 17.69
C THR A 92 -1.94 -8.31 18.92
#